data_597ecd6607373db836943b8b9119658c
#
_entry.id   597ecd6607373db836943b8b9119658c
#
_cell.length_a   1.000
_cell.length_b   1.000
_cell.length_c   1.000
_cell.angle_alpha   90.00
_cell.angle_beta   90.00
_cell.angle_gamma   90.00
#
_symmetry.space_group_name_H-M   'P 1'
#
loop_
_entity.id
_entity.type
_entity.pdbx_description
1 polymer ?
#
loop_
_entity_poly.entity_id
_entity_poly.type
_entity_poly.pdbx_seq_one_letter_code
_entity_poly.pdbx_strand_id
1 'polypeptide(L)'
;MAKVQNISEIHPTLGFTEFDILERYRKSFHESELGRLHSVFPFEHIAKTVGLSDQHLGRRNIFSPCAKIALMVLKAYTGFSDRQLVEHLNGNIHYQMFCGIMINPSFPITNYKIVSAIRNEIASRLDIDSLQEVLASHWKPYLDSLHICMTDATCYESHMRYPTDMKLLWESLEWLYRYICRHCVELGIRRPRNKYRNVAESYLSYCKKRKRKASRTKMLKRRMIRLLEKLLIQRDEIHREYGTLLRYTQDYQKRLSIIRKVLVQEKEMFEGRKVSDRIVRGKETKSVEFGAKVNNIQIDGISFIEHLSFKAFNEGIRLKDCIRMQQKLMNVRVRCVAADSIYANNANRKFCTKYGISTSFVRKGRAAKDESLRKVLRSELSKERATRLEGSFGTQKQHYSLARIKARNRKTEILWIFFGIHTANAILMIDKVRNRALKAA
;
A
#
# COMPACT_ATOMS: atom_id res chain seq x y z
N MET A 1 23.05 -33.23 9.53
CA MET A 1 21.87 -33.54 10.37
C MET A 1 21.77 -32.50 11.49
N ALA A 2 20.61 -31.96 11.73
CA ALA A 2 20.37 -31.02 12.83
C ALA A 2 20.60 -31.77 14.17
N LYS A 3 21.46 -31.27 15.04
CA LYS A 3 21.58 -31.78 16.39
C LYS A 3 20.50 -31.11 17.24
N VAL A 4 19.44 -31.84 17.54
CA VAL A 4 18.37 -31.40 18.42
C VAL A 4 18.67 -31.98 19.81
N GLN A 5 18.78 -31.10 20.81
CA GLN A 5 18.88 -31.52 22.22
C GLN A 5 17.51 -31.32 22.89
N ASN A 6 17.17 -32.26 23.76
CA ASN A 6 15.99 -32.13 24.57
C ASN A 6 16.22 -31.05 25.64
N ILE A 7 15.30 -30.10 25.80
CA ILE A 7 15.46 -29.00 26.77
C ILE A 7 15.67 -29.51 28.19
N SER A 8 15.04 -30.63 28.55
CA SER A 8 15.20 -31.27 29.86
C SER A 8 16.60 -31.90 30.08
N GLU A 9 17.38 -32.05 29.02
CA GLU A 9 18.75 -32.66 29.06
C GLU A 9 19.85 -31.59 28.94
N ILE A 10 19.49 -30.30 28.90
CA ILE A 10 20.46 -29.22 28.89
C ILE A 10 20.94 -28.95 30.30
N HIS A 11 22.11 -29.44 30.64
CA HIS A 11 22.79 -29.12 31.89
C HIS A 11 23.66 -27.88 31.72
N PRO A 12 23.75 -26.98 32.73
CA PRO A 12 24.67 -25.87 32.70
C PRO A 12 26.10 -26.41 32.62
N THR A 13 26.81 -26.12 31.52
CA THR A 13 28.23 -26.47 31.34
C THR A 13 29.11 -25.34 31.83
N LEU A 14 30.05 -25.65 32.71
CA LEU A 14 31.13 -24.76 33.13
C LEU A 14 31.91 -24.29 31.88
N GLY A 15 31.97 -22.98 31.65
CA GLY A 15 32.74 -22.37 30.55
C GLY A 15 31.94 -21.73 29.41
N PHE A 16 30.61 -21.75 29.44
CA PHE A 16 29.78 -20.94 28.51
C PHE A 16 29.30 -19.67 29.17
N THR A 17 29.79 -18.53 28.68
CA THR A 17 29.27 -17.20 29.05
C THR A 17 28.05 -16.81 28.19
N GLU A 18 27.24 -15.85 28.64
CA GLU A 18 26.16 -15.25 27.82
C GLU A 18 26.74 -14.68 26.52
N PHE A 19 27.97 -14.23 26.52
CA PHE A 19 28.71 -13.75 25.36
C PHE A 19 28.89 -14.83 24.29
N ASP A 20 29.27 -16.00 24.64
CA ASP A 20 29.48 -17.13 23.71
C ASP A 20 28.15 -17.55 23.05
N ILE A 21 27.08 -17.54 23.82
CA ILE A 21 25.75 -17.81 23.30
C ILE A 21 25.30 -16.72 22.29
N LEU A 22 25.52 -15.46 22.61
CA LEU A 22 25.18 -14.34 21.74
C LEU A 22 25.99 -14.41 20.44
N GLU A 23 27.27 -14.74 20.49
CA GLU A 23 28.11 -14.85 19.29
C GLU A 23 27.67 -16.00 18.37
N ARG A 24 27.26 -17.11 18.92
CA ARG A 24 26.66 -18.22 18.15
C ARG A 24 25.38 -17.81 17.46
N TYR A 25 24.51 -17.06 18.15
CA TYR A 25 23.28 -16.51 17.55
C TYR A 25 23.59 -15.47 16.46
N ARG A 26 24.59 -14.61 16.63
CA ARG A 26 25.04 -13.67 15.60
C ARG A 26 25.52 -14.42 14.34
N LYS A 27 26.35 -15.47 14.48
CA LYS A 27 26.76 -16.27 13.36
C LYS A 27 25.59 -16.92 12.66
N SER A 28 24.67 -17.55 13.40
CA SER A 28 23.43 -18.14 12.87
C SER A 28 22.56 -17.11 12.18
N PHE A 29 22.44 -15.88 12.73
CA PHE A 29 21.71 -14.81 12.11
C PHE A 29 22.31 -14.38 10.77
N HIS A 30 23.61 -14.16 10.69
CA HIS A 30 24.29 -13.78 9.44
C HIS A 30 24.16 -14.83 8.34
N GLU A 31 24.14 -16.09 8.69
CA GLU A 31 23.91 -17.21 7.76
C GLU A 31 22.44 -17.36 7.34
N SER A 32 21.50 -16.77 8.07
CA SER A 32 20.06 -16.83 7.78
C SER A 32 19.65 -15.92 6.62
N GLU A 33 18.44 -16.14 6.08
CA GLU A 33 17.85 -15.25 5.08
C GLU A 33 17.65 -13.84 5.64
N LEU A 34 17.23 -13.73 6.91
CA LEU A 34 17.06 -12.44 7.59
C LEU A 34 18.37 -11.67 7.73
N GLY A 35 19.47 -12.35 8.05
CA GLY A 35 20.79 -11.73 8.11
C GLY A 35 21.25 -11.23 6.74
N ARG A 36 21.03 -12.03 5.69
CA ARG A 36 21.29 -11.60 4.32
C ARG A 36 20.39 -10.43 3.88
N LEU A 37 19.10 -10.44 4.24
CA LEU A 37 18.19 -9.32 4.00
C LEU A 37 18.69 -8.06 4.73
N HIS A 38 19.15 -8.21 5.97
CA HIS A 38 19.69 -7.09 6.74
C HIS A 38 20.92 -6.47 6.07
N SER A 39 21.82 -7.29 5.51
CA SER A 39 23.06 -6.81 4.88
C SER A 39 22.84 -6.03 3.58
N VAL A 40 21.74 -6.28 2.84
CA VAL A 40 21.47 -5.64 1.55
C VAL A 40 20.57 -4.40 1.66
N PHE A 41 20.06 -4.07 2.86
CA PHE A 41 19.16 -2.94 3.06
C PHE A 41 19.87 -1.79 3.80
N PRO A 42 19.92 -0.56 3.25
CA PRO A 42 20.69 0.56 3.82
C PRO A 42 19.93 1.28 4.95
N PHE A 43 19.72 0.63 6.10
CA PHE A 43 18.90 1.13 7.21
C PHE A 43 19.29 2.51 7.71
N GLU A 44 20.60 2.78 7.87
CA GLU A 44 21.10 4.07 8.37
C GLU A 44 20.77 5.22 7.42
N HIS A 45 21.06 5.03 6.13
CA HIS A 45 20.78 6.04 5.11
C HIS A 45 19.28 6.31 4.99
N ILE A 46 18.44 5.28 5.03
CA ILE A 46 16.98 5.42 5.02
C ILE A 46 16.50 6.15 6.28
N ALA A 47 16.98 5.78 7.47
CA ALA A 47 16.60 6.43 8.71
C ALA A 47 16.97 7.92 8.72
N LYS A 48 18.18 8.27 8.22
CA LYS A 48 18.66 9.63 8.07
C LYS A 48 17.80 10.43 7.09
N THR A 49 17.48 9.85 5.94
CA THR A 49 16.67 10.52 4.90
C THR A 49 15.22 10.75 5.38
N VAL A 50 14.64 9.85 6.17
CA VAL A 50 13.35 10.08 6.84
C VAL A 50 13.44 11.14 7.93
N GLY A 51 14.64 11.55 8.36
CA GLY A 51 14.84 12.50 9.44
C GLY A 51 14.49 11.92 10.81
N LEU A 52 14.73 10.63 11.02
CA LEU A 52 14.60 10.00 12.33
C LEU A 52 15.86 10.28 13.14
N SER A 53 15.67 10.70 14.38
CA SER A 53 16.76 10.97 15.34
C SER A 53 16.49 10.26 16.67
N ASP A 54 17.56 9.96 17.39
CA ASP A 54 17.44 9.52 18.77
C ASP A 54 17.04 10.67 19.69
N GLN A 55 16.26 10.36 20.70
CA GLN A 55 15.94 11.32 21.74
C GLN A 55 17.15 11.45 22.68
N HIS A 56 17.71 12.66 22.76
CA HIS A 56 18.85 12.96 23.64
C HIS A 56 18.41 13.27 25.09
N LEU A 57 17.14 13.60 25.30
CA LEU A 57 16.57 13.95 26.60
C LEU A 57 15.40 13.02 26.95
N GLY A 58 15.35 12.55 28.19
CA GLY A 58 14.29 11.69 28.70
C GLY A 58 14.54 10.18 28.56
N ARG A 59 13.46 9.38 28.63
CA ARG A 59 13.54 7.92 28.51
C ARG A 59 13.96 7.53 27.10
N ARG A 60 15.01 6.72 26.96
CA ARG A 60 15.47 6.19 25.66
C ARG A 60 14.34 5.44 24.96
N ASN A 61 14.24 5.66 23.64
CA ASN A 61 13.33 4.89 22.81
C ASN A 61 13.76 3.41 22.77
N ILE A 62 12.79 2.49 22.80
CA ILE A 62 13.05 1.04 22.67
C ILE A 62 13.71 0.75 21.30
N PHE A 63 13.28 1.47 20.26
CA PHE A 63 13.78 1.31 18.90
C PHE A 63 14.57 2.55 18.49
N SER A 64 15.83 2.33 18.10
CA SER A 64 16.68 3.33 17.45
C SER A 64 16.07 3.73 16.09
N PRO A 65 16.52 4.82 15.45
CA PRO A 65 16.10 5.19 14.09
C PRO A 65 16.21 4.03 13.09
N CYS A 66 17.33 3.33 13.07
CA CYS A 66 17.54 2.16 12.21
C CYS A 66 16.60 1.00 12.56
N ALA A 67 16.41 0.74 13.86
CA ALA A 67 15.50 -0.29 14.35
C ALA A 67 14.05 -0.05 13.95
N LYS A 68 13.61 1.22 13.90
CA LYS A 68 12.27 1.59 13.43
C LYS A 68 12.08 1.23 11.94
N ILE A 69 13.08 1.50 11.10
CA ILE A 69 13.06 1.11 9.68
C ILE A 69 13.09 -0.42 9.55
N ALA A 70 13.99 -1.09 10.28
CA ALA A 70 14.09 -2.54 10.28
C ALA A 70 12.77 -3.21 10.70
N LEU A 71 12.08 -2.67 11.69
CA LEU A 71 10.77 -3.15 12.12
C LEU A 71 9.72 -3.04 10.99
N MET A 72 9.76 -2.01 10.14
CA MET A 72 8.85 -1.89 9.00
C MET A 72 9.19 -2.87 7.87
N VAL A 73 10.48 -3.12 7.61
CA VAL A 73 10.93 -4.15 6.67
C VAL A 73 10.52 -5.54 7.18
N LEU A 74 10.77 -5.85 8.46
CA LEU A 74 10.37 -7.10 9.08
C LEU A 74 8.84 -7.30 9.05
N LYS A 75 8.08 -6.22 9.25
CA LYS A 75 6.63 -6.22 9.13
C LYS A 75 6.15 -6.57 7.72
N ALA A 76 6.78 -6.02 6.68
CA ALA A 76 6.48 -6.33 5.29
C ALA A 76 6.89 -7.77 4.94
N TYR A 77 8.05 -8.21 5.41
CA TYR A 77 8.58 -9.55 5.20
C TYR A 77 7.70 -10.65 5.81
N THR A 78 7.26 -10.47 7.06
CA THR A 78 6.49 -11.50 7.79
C THR A 78 5.00 -11.48 7.47
N GLY A 79 4.45 -10.33 7.07
CA GLY A 79 3.01 -10.15 6.90
C GLY A 79 2.19 -10.20 8.22
N PHE A 80 2.83 -10.31 9.37
CA PHE A 80 2.18 -10.43 10.67
C PHE A 80 1.32 -9.22 11.02
N SER A 81 0.30 -9.40 11.85
CA SER A 81 -0.39 -8.29 12.52
C SER A 81 0.57 -7.59 13.51
N ASP A 82 0.23 -6.37 13.94
CA ASP A 82 1.09 -5.64 14.89
C ASP A 82 1.26 -6.41 16.20
N ARG A 83 0.21 -7.11 16.66
CA ARG A 83 0.26 -7.95 17.85
C ARG A 83 1.17 -9.17 17.66
N GLN A 84 0.99 -9.92 16.56
CA GLN A 84 1.83 -11.07 16.25
C GLN A 84 3.30 -10.68 16.08
N LEU A 85 3.57 -9.52 15.41
CA LEU A 85 4.94 -9.05 15.23
C LEU A 85 5.64 -8.83 16.57
N VAL A 86 4.98 -8.19 17.53
CA VAL A 86 5.54 -7.97 18.88
C VAL A 86 5.70 -9.28 19.63
N GLU A 87 4.73 -10.18 19.54
CA GLU A 87 4.77 -11.50 20.18
C GLU A 87 5.96 -12.32 19.66
N HIS A 88 6.12 -12.41 18.35
CA HIS A 88 7.28 -13.07 17.74
C HIS A 88 8.61 -12.36 18.00
N LEU A 89 8.61 -11.02 18.06
CA LEU A 89 9.80 -10.25 18.39
C LEU A 89 10.29 -10.58 19.80
N ASN A 90 9.39 -10.77 20.78
CA ASN A 90 9.76 -11.15 22.14
C ASN A 90 10.41 -12.54 22.22
N GLY A 91 10.00 -13.48 21.37
CA GLY A 91 10.46 -14.87 21.43
C GLY A 91 11.51 -15.27 20.38
N ASN A 92 11.79 -14.43 19.38
CA ASN A 92 12.68 -14.78 18.27
C ASN A 92 13.94 -13.90 18.26
N ILE A 93 15.08 -14.50 18.59
CA ILE A 93 16.35 -13.80 18.65
C ILE A 93 16.80 -13.23 17.28
N HIS A 94 16.52 -13.91 16.17
CA HIS A 94 16.86 -13.39 14.83
C HIS A 94 16.03 -12.14 14.48
N TYR A 95 14.77 -12.06 14.93
CA TYR A 95 13.96 -10.84 14.74
C TYR A 95 14.48 -9.68 15.61
N GLN A 96 14.94 -9.99 16.84
CA GLN A 96 15.58 -8.99 17.70
C GLN A 96 16.88 -8.47 17.07
N MET A 97 17.73 -9.37 16.57
CA MET A 97 18.98 -9.02 15.87
C MET A 97 18.72 -8.20 14.60
N PHE A 98 17.70 -8.57 13.83
CA PHE A 98 17.28 -7.81 12.65
C PHE A 98 16.90 -6.37 12.99
N CYS A 99 16.25 -6.15 14.12
CA CYS A 99 15.89 -4.84 14.62
C CYS A 99 16.99 -4.17 15.47
N GLY A 100 18.13 -4.80 15.65
CA GLY A 100 19.23 -4.27 16.47
C GLY A 100 18.85 -4.03 17.94
N ILE A 101 17.98 -4.87 18.50
CA ILE A 101 17.51 -4.79 19.89
C ILE A 101 17.73 -6.14 20.59
N MET A 102 17.80 -6.10 21.91
CA MET A 102 17.76 -7.27 22.77
C MET A 102 16.67 -7.10 23.81
N ILE A 103 15.74 -8.04 23.88
CA ILE A 103 14.59 -7.98 24.79
C ILE A 103 14.85 -8.94 25.94
N ASN A 104 14.83 -8.40 27.18
CA ASN A 104 14.92 -9.27 28.37
C ASN A 104 13.64 -10.09 28.47
N PRO A 105 13.70 -11.43 28.53
CA PRO A 105 12.52 -12.29 28.63
C PRO A 105 11.63 -12.02 29.84
N SER A 106 12.23 -11.53 30.95
CA SER A 106 11.48 -11.14 32.15
C SER A 106 10.68 -9.84 31.99
N PHE A 107 11.02 -9.01 30.98
CA PHE A 107 10.38 -7.72 30.70
C PHE A 107 10.02 -7.59 29.22
N PRO A 108 9.13 -8.43 28.69
CA PRO A 108 8.76 -8.42 27.29
C PRO A 108 8.03 -7.13 26.89
N ILE A 109 8.05 -6.81 25.61
CA ILE A 109 7.23 -5.72 25.05
C ILE A 109 5.76 -6.18 25.05
N THR A 110 4.91 -5.52 25.85
CA THR A 110 3.48 -5.84 25.93
C THR A 110 2.61 -4.91 25.07
N ASN A 111 3.09 -3.69 24.82
CA ASN A 111 2.36 -2.69 24.09
C ASN A 111 2.57 -2.81 22.55
N TYR A 112 1.73 -3.59 21.88
CA TYR A 112 1.77 -3.73 20.43
C TYR A 112 1.43 -2.44 19.65
N LYS A 113 0.85 -1.41 20.29
CA LYS A 113 0.56 -0.11 19.66
C LYS A 113 1.84 0.63 19.25
N ILE A 114 3.00 0.26 19.80
CA ILE A 114 4.30 0.81 19.42
C ILE A 114 4.58 0.66 17.93
N VAL A 115 4.22 -0.47 17.32
CA VAL A 115 4.38 -0.71 15.87
C VAL A 115 3.56 0.30 15.06
N SER A 116 2.32 0.57 15.49
CA SER A 116 1.46 1.55 14.84
C SER A 116 1.95 2.98 15.03
N ALA A 117 2.53 3.31 16.19
CA ALA A 117 3.12 4.62 16.46
C ALA A 117 4.34 4.87 15.56
N ILE A 118 5.27 3.92 15.47
CA ILE A 118 6.42 3.97 14.57
C ILE A 118 5.99 4.13 13.11
N ARG A 119 4.99 3.35 12.68
CA ARG A 119 4.42 3.44 11.33
C ARG A 119 3.89 4.83 11.02
N ASN A 120 3.16 5.46 11.95
CA ASN A 120 2.63 6.80 11.77
C ASN A 120 3.74 7.86 11.77
N GLU A 121 4.76 7.72 12.61
CA GLU A 121 5.92 8.60 12.65
C GLU A 121 6.63 8.62 11.29
N ILE A 122 6.99 7.44 10.76
CA ILE A 122 7.66 7.33 9.46
C ILE A 122 6.74 7.82 8.33
N ALA A 123 5.45 7.43 8.34
CA ALA A 123 4.50 7.82 7.31
C ALA A 123 4.25 9.34 7.24
N SER A 124 4.43 10.06 8.34
CA SER A 124 4.28 11.52 8.38
C SER A 124 5.40 12.26 7.66
N ARG A 125 6.58 11.64 7.55
CA ARG A 125 7.83 12.19 7.00
C ARG A 125 8.28 11.49 5.72
N LEU A 126 7.47 10.57 5.20
CA LEU A 126 7.83 9.73 4.06
C LEU A 126 7.90 10.55 2.77
N ASP A 127 9.08 10.62 2.19
CA ASP A 127 9.33 11.08 0.81
C ASP A 127 9.82 9.89 -0.03
N ILE A 128 8.93 9.40 -0.91
CA ILE A 128 9.21 8.21 -1.73
C ILE A 128 10.41 8.45 -2.65
N ASP A 129 10.50 9.61 -3.28
CA ASP A 129 11.50 9.88 -4.30
C ASP A 129 12.90 9.89 -3.68
N SER A 130 13.10 10.63 -2.59
CA SER A 130 14.39 10.68 -1.87
C SER A 130 14.80 9.31 -1.33
N LEU A 131 13.85 8.52 -0.80
CA LEU A 131 14.16 7.18 -0.29
C LEU A 131 14.51 6.20 -1.41
N GLN A 132 13.87 6.32 -2.57
CA GLN A 132 14.20 5.48 -3.73
C GLN A 132 15.56 5.86 -4.34
N GLU A 133 15.98 7.10 -4.28
CA GLU A 133 17.34 7.52 -4.66
C GLU A 133 18.40 6.85 -3.78
N VAL A 134 18.19 6.79 -2.47
CA VAL A 134 19.08 6.07 -1.54
C VAL A 134 19.15 4.59 -1.88
N LEU A 135 18.00 3.92 -2.06
CA LEU A 135 17.96 2.50 -2.41
C LEU A 135 18.60 2.23 -3.78
N ALA A 136 18.30 3.06 -4.78
CA ALA A 136 18.86 2.94 -6.11
C ALA A 136 20.39 3.11 -6.10
N SER A 137 20.91 4.09 -5.40
CA SER A 137 22.35 4.32 -5.24
C SER A 137 23.04 3.13 -4.58
N HIS A 138 22.43 2.57 -3.54
CA HIS A 138 22.98 1.43 -2.81
C HIS A 138 22.97 0.13 -3.63
N TRP A 139 21.92 -0.12 -4.41
CA TRP A 139 21.76 -1.35 -5.19
C TRP A 139 22.35 -1.31 -6.59
N LYS A 140 22.54 -0.12 -7.17
CA LYS A 140 23.06 0.08 -8.53
C LYS A 140 24.33 -0.73 -8.84
N PRO A 141 25.34 -0.87 -7.96
CA PRO A 141 26.54 -1.64 -8.25
C PRO A 141 26.28 -3.11 -8.57
N TYR A 142 25.15 -3.65 -8.17
CA TYR A 142 24.79 -5.06 -8.32
C TYR A 142 23.78 -5.30 -9.45
N LEU A 143 23.39 -4.26 -10.22
CA LEU A 143 22.44 -4.35 -11.32
C LEU A 143 23.16 -4.36 -12.66
N ASP A 144 22.71 -5.21 -13.58
CA ASP A 144 23.37 -5.39 -14.88
C ASP A 144 22.68 -4.58 -16.01
N SER A 145 21.39 -4.74 -16.23
CA SER A 145 20.68 -4.21 -17.41
C SER A 145 20.13 -2.79 -17.19
N LEU A 146 20.96 -1.83 -16.81
CA LEU A 146 20.55 -0.46 -16.43
C LEU A 146 19.92 0.36 -17.57
N HIS A 147 20.11 -0.04 -18.84
CA HIS A 147 19.63 0.67 -20.05
C HIS A 147 18.25 0.19 -20.52
N ILE A 148 17.66 -0.81 -19.87
CA ILE A 148 16.34 -1.34 -20.18
C ILE A 148 15.34 -0.84 -19.13
N CYS A 149 14.27 -0.19 -19.60
CA CYS A 149 13.16 0.27 -18.77
C CYS A 149 11.93 -0.60 -19.01
N MET A 150 11.50 -1.31 -18.00
CA MET A 150 10.19 -1.97 -18.02
C MET A 150 9.21 -1.12 -17.22
N THR A 151 7.98 -0.93 -17.71
CA THR A 151 6.97 -0.18 -16.99
C THR A 151 5.58 -0.77 -17.15
N ASP A 152 4.85 -0.79 -16.05
CA ASP A 152 3.45 -1.18 -15.99
C ASP A 152 2.80 -0.64 -14.71
N ALA A 153 1.46 -0.57 -14.70
CA ALA A 153 0.71 -0.12 -13.55
C ALA A 153 -0.11 -1.26 -12.93
N THR A 154 -0.13 -1.27 -11.61
CA THR A 154 -0.98 -2.18 -10.84
C THR A 154 -1.80 -1.41 -9.81
N CYS A 155 -2.85 -2.05 -9.26
CA CYS A 155 -3.58 -1.54 -8.12
C CYS A 155 -3.26 -2.40 -6.90
N TYR A 156 -2.90 -1.76 -5.79
CA TYR A 156 -2.83 -2.37 -4.48
C TYR A 156 -4.10 -2.02 -3.72
N GLU A 157 -4.92 -3.05 -3.44
CA GLU A 157 -6.24 -2.83 -2.86
C GLU A 157 -6.15 -2.40 -1.39
N SER A 158 -6.87 -1.32 -1.04
CA SER A 158 -7.09 -0.97 0.36
C SER A 158 -8.04 -1.99 0.99
N HIS A 159 -7.77 -2.38 2.25
CA HIS A 159 -8.67 -3.23 3.02
C HIS A 159 -9.92 -2.45 3.44
N MET A 160 -10.73 -2.12 2.45
CA MET A 160 -12.00 -1.44 2.62
C MET A 160 -13.16 -2.41 2.40
N ARG A 161 -14.22 -2.24 3.19
CA ARG A 161 -15.46 -2.89 2.86
C ARG A 161 -15.99 -2.26 1.58
N TYR A 162 -16.32 -3.07 0.56
CA TYR A 162 -16.84 -2.58 -0.71
C TYR A 162 -18.01 -1.61 -0.47
N PRO A 163 -17.87 -0.33 -0.78
CA PRO A 163 -18.92 0.66 -0.56
C PRO A 163 -19.98 0.51 -1.65
N THR A 164 -21.05 -0.25 -1.37
CA THR A 164 -22.21 -0.21 -2.25
C THR A 164 -23.00 1.05 -1.96
N ASP A 165 -23.50 1.73 -3.02
CA ASP A 165 -24.32 2.94 -2.92
C ASP A 165 -25.44 2.79 -1.88
N MET A 166 -26.14 1.64 -1.94
CA MET A 166 -27.25 1.34 -1.03
C MET A 166 -26.81 1.31 0.44
N LYS A 167 -25.58 0.83 0.69
CA LYS A 167 -25.05 0.72 2.03
C LYS A 167 -24.55 2.07 2.55
N LEU A 168 -23.87 2.84 1.71
CA LEU A 168 -23.41 4.20 2.06
C LEU A 168 -24.60 5.08 2.42
N LEU A 169 -25.66 5.03 1.62
CA LEU A 169 -26.91 5.75 1.89
C LEU A 169 -27.54 5.26 3.21
N TRP A 170 -27.60 3.93 3.43
CA TRP A 170 -28.19 3.37 4.64
C TRP A 170 -27.42 3.78 5.90
N GLU A 171 -26.12 3.62 5.92
CA GLU A 171 -25.27 3.99 7.06
C GLU A 171 -25.35 5.50 7.37
N SER A 172 -25.50 6.34 6.33
CA SER A 172 -25.70 7.78 6.48
C SER A 172 -27.07 8.11 7.08
N LEU A 173 -28.13 7.45 6.60
CA LEU A 173 -29.49 7.60 7.11
C LEU A 173 -29.63 7.16 8.57
N GLU A 174 -29.10 5.96 8.89
CA GLU A 174 -29.17 5.39 10.23
C GLU A 174 -28.45 6.26 11.25
N TRP A 175 -27.23 6.71 10.90
CA TRP A 175 -26.45 7.56 11.79
C TRP A 175 -27.14 8.91 12.02
N LEU A 176 -27.58 9.58 10.97
CA LEU A 176 -28.21 10.90 11.07
C LEU A 176 -29.55 10.83 11.83
N TYR A 177 -30.37 9.80 11.55
CA TYR A 177 -31.61 9.59 12.26
C TYR A 177 -31.40 9.36 13.77
N ARG A 178 -30.44 8.52 14.14
CA ARG A 178 -30.10 8.27 15.56
C ARG A 178 -29.66 9.55 16.27
N TYR A 179 -28.88 10.40 15.59
CA TYR A 179 -28.45 11.69 16.15
C TYR A 179 -29.62 12.66 16.33
N ILE A 180 -30.48 12.79 15.33
CA ILE A 180 -31.70 13.61 15.45
C ILE A 180 -32.55 13.13 16.65
N CYS A 181 -32.75 11.82 16.78
CA CYS A 181 -33.50 11.27 17.90
C CYS A 181 -32.85 11.58 19.25
N ARG A 182 -31.53 11.49 19.37
CA ARG A 182 -30.79 11.82 20.58
C ARG A 182 -30.94 13.29 20.94
N HIS A 183 -30.70 14.19 19.99
CA HIS A 183 -30.83 15.64 20.23
C HIS A 183 -32.26 16.03 20.62
N CYS A 184 -33.27 15.43 20.01
CA CYS A 184 -34.67 15.70 20.43
C CYS A 184 -34.94 15.25 21.88
N VAL A 185 -34.31 14.16 22.34
CA VAL A 185 -34.42 13.73 23.74
C VAL A 185 -33.65 14.68 24.66
N GLU A 186 -32.44 15.07 24.31
CA GLU A 186 -31.62 16.01 25.08
C GLU A 186 -32.30 17.39 25.24
N LEU A 187 -33.00 17.83 24.21
CA LEU A 187 -33.71 19.14 24.17
C LEU A 187 -35.16 19.07 24.70
N GLY A 188 -35.68 17.88 24.99
CA GLY A 188 -37.09 17.73 25.37
C GLY A 188 -38.10 18.04 24.27
N ILE A 189 -37.69 18.06 22.99
CA ILE A 189 -38.54 18.43 21.85
C ILE A 189 -39.14 17.22 21.14
N ARG A 190 -40.28 17.44 20.48
CA ARG A 190 -40.92 16.39 19.67
C ARG A 190 -40.11 16.05 18.44
N ARG A 191 -39.91 14.72 18.18
CA ARG A 191 -39.21 14.23 16.98
C ARG A 191 -39.93 14.65 15.70
N PRO A 192 -39.19 15.19 14.71
CA PRO A 192 -39.75 15.55 13.41
C PRO A 192 -40.32 14.34 12.67
N ARG A 193 -41.47 14.49 12.03
CA ARG A 193 -42.11 13.44 11.22
C ARG A 193 -41.31 13.13 9.98
N ASN A 194 -40.91 11.85 9.79
CA ASN A 194 -40.25 11.34 8.59
C ASN A 194 -40.63 9.89 8.29
N LYS A 195 -40.20 9.39 7.13
CA LYS A 195 -40.50 8.01 6.69
C LYS A 195 -39.39 7.02 6.99
N TYR A 196 -38.57 7.26 8.02
CA TYR A 196 -37.39 6.43 8.32
C TYR A 196 -37.75 4.94 8.52
N ARG A 197 -38.77 4.63 9.33
CA ARG A 197 -39.20 3.24 9.60
C ARG A 197 -39.55 2.49 8.31
N ASN A 198 -40.34 3.08 7.43
CA ASN A 198 -40.77 2.45 6.17
C ASN A 198 -39.59 2.21 5.21
N VAL A 199 -38.57 3.11 5.21
CA VAL A 199 -37.38 2.95 4.39
C VAL A 199 -36.46 1.90 5.02
N ALA A 200 -36.36 1.84 6.34
CA ALA A 200 -35.60 0.81 7.08
C ALA A 200 -36.12 -0.59 6.79
N GLU A 201 -37.43 -0.82 6.87
CA GLU A 201 -38.07 -2.10 6.55
C GLU A 201 -37.82 -2.50 5.08
N SER A 202 -37.95 -1.52 4.17
CA SER A 202 -37.68 -1.74 2.75
C SER A 202 -36.21 -2.11 2.50
N TYR A 203 -35.26 -1.49 3.20
CA TYR A 203 -33.85 -1.79 3.11
C TYR A 203 -33.51 -3.17 3.71
N LEU A 204 -34.07 -3.53 4.86
CA LEU A 204 -33.91 -4.86 5.45
C LEU A 204 -34.45 -5.96 4.53
N SER A 205 -35.65 -5.75 3.94
CA SER A 205 -36.20 -6.67 2.94
C SER A 205 -35.29 -6.78 1.68
N TYR A 206 -34.70 -5.66 1.24
CA TYR A 206 -33.73 -5.66 0.14
C TYR A 206 -32.46 -6.46 0.47
N CYS A 207 -31.95 -6.35 1.70
CA CYS A 207 -30.77 -7.09 2.13
C CYS A 207 -30.97 -8.60 2.18
N LYS A 208 -32.15 -9.05 2.54
CA LYS A 208 -32.50 -10.49 2.63
C LYS A 208 -32.64 -11.16 1.25
N LYS A 209 -32.84 -10.40 0.17
CA LYS A 209 -33.07 -10.97 -1.18
C LYS A 209 -31.74 -11.33 -1.86
N ARG A 210 -31.63 -12.60 -2.30
CA ARG A 210 -30.49 -13.10 -3.09
C ARG A 210 -30.47 -12.50 -4.52
N LYS A 211 -31.62 -12.48 -5.20
CA LYS A 211 -31.77 -11.86 -6.53
C LYS A 211 -32.49 -10.51 -6.38
N ARG A 212 -31.89 -9.43 -6.89
CA ARG A 212 -32.38 -8.07 -6.75
C ARG A 212 -32.75 -7.50 -8.10
N LYS A 213 -34.04 -7.17 -8.32
CA LYS A 213 -34.51 -6.52 -9.56
C LYS A 213 -34.00 -5.08 -9.63
N ALA A 214 -33.42 -4.68 -10.75
CA ALA A 214 -32.81 -3.34 -10.95
C ALA A 214 -33.82 -2.21 -10.71
N SER A 215 -35.05 -2.37 -11.19
CA SER A 215 -36.13 -1.37 -11.00
C SER A 215 -36.43 -1.13 -9.51
N ARG A 216 -36.55 -2.19 -8.71
CA ARG A 216 -36.79 -2.08 -7.25
C ARG A 216 -35.59 -1.46 -6.53
N THR A 217 -34.38 -1.80 -6.94
CA THR A 217 -33.15 -1.18 -6.40
C THR A 217 -33.13 0.32 -6.68
N LYS A 218 -33.43 0.73 -7.92
CA LYS A 218 -33.50 2.14 -8.33
C LYS A 218 -34.57 2.91 -7.54
N MET A 219 -35.75 2.31 -7.35
CA MET A 219 -36.84 2.91 -6.57
C MET A 219 -36.43 3.09 -5.09
N LEU A 220 -35.85 2.08 -4.47
CA LEU A 220 -35.40 2.16 -3.08
C LEU A 220 -34.26 3.20 -2.92
N LYS A 221 -33.29 3.23 -3.84
CA LYS A 221 -32.22 4.23 -3.86
C LYS A 221 -32.80 5.65 -3.90
N ARG A 222 -33.76 5.91 -4.78
CA ARG A 222 -34.46 7.22 -4.86
C ARG A 222 -35.14 7.61 -3.55
N ARG A 223 -35.80 6.64 -2.87
CA ARG A 223 -36.46 6.89 -1.57
C ARG A 223 -35.43 7.21 -0.48
N MET A 224 -34.27 6.53 -0.49
CA MET A 224 -33.18 6.75 0.48
C MET A 224 -32.55 8.12 0.29
N ILE A 225 -32.27 8.54 -0.94
CA ILE A 225 -31.73 9.87 -1.27
C ILE A 225 -32.67 10.95 -0.74
N ARG A 226 -33.97 10.87 -1.07
CA ARG A 226 -34.98 11.85 -0.62
C ARG A 226 -35.10 11.89 0.90
N LEU A 227 -35.02 10.74 1.57
CA LEU A 227 -35.06 10.69 3.02
C LEU A 227 -33.81 11.32 3.64
N LEU A 228 -32.63 11.08 3.07
CA LEU A 228 -31.36 11.64 3.56
C LEU A 228 -31.36 13.17 3.45
N GLU A 229 -31.89 13.72 2.35
CA GLU A 229 -32.12 15.16 2.21
C GLU A 229 -33.03 15.72 3.31
N LYS A 230 -34.17 15.06 3.50
CA LYS A 230 -35.12 15.46 4.54
C LYS A 230 -34.51 15.43 5.93
N LEU A 231 -33.74 14.40 6.27
CA LEU A 231 -33.10 14.32 7.57
C LEU A 231 -32.00 15.39 7.76
N LEU A 232 -31.28 15.76 6.71
CA LEU A 232 -30.31 16.86 6.78
C LEU A 232 -31.03 18.21 7.01
N ILE A 233 -32.13 18.47 6.35
CA ILE A 233 -32.94 19.66 6.58
C ILE A 233 -33.45 19.70 8.03
N GLN A 234 -34.06 18.61 8.52
CA GLN A 234 -34.54 18.51 9.90
C GLN A 234 -33.43 18.73 10.94
N ARG A 235 -32.24 18.19 10.66
CA ARG A 235 -31.05 18.42 11.51
C ARG A 235 -30.62 19.88 11.48
N ASP A 236 -30.62 20.51 10.31
CA ASP A 236 -30.21 21.90 10.16
C ASP A 236 -31.22 22.88 10.79
N GLU A 237 -32.52 22.56 10.76
CA GLU A 237 -33.58 23.25 11.49
C GLU A 237 -33.35 23.19 13.01
N ILE A 238 -33.16 21.99 13.57
CA ILE A 238 -32.84 21.80 14.98
C ILE A 238 -31.57 22.57 15.38
N HIS A 239 -30.54 22.55 14.53
CA HIS A 239 -29.31 23.29 14.80
C HIS A 239 -29.48 24.80 14.77
N ARG A 240 -30.33 25.31 13.88
CA ARG A 240 -30.62 26.74 13.80
C ARG A 240 -31.37 27.23 15.05
N GLU A 241 -32.31 26.44 15.53
CA GLU A 241 -33.16 26.80 16.65
C GLU A 241 -32.49 26.55 18.02
N TYR A 242 -31.77 25.46 18.16
CA TYR A 242 -31.20 24.97 19.45
C TYR A 242 -29.70 24.78 19.44
N GLY A 243 -28.95 25.27 18.44
CA GLY A 243 -27.53 24.96 18.25
C GLY A 243 -26.63 25.45 19.39
N THR A 244 -27.00 26.49 20.11
CA THR A 244 -26.28 27.01 21.26
C THR A 244 -26.36 26.07 22.48
N LEU A 245 -27.41 25.24 22.57
CA LEU A 245 -27.63 24.27 23.64
C LEU A 245 -26.96 22.91 23.36
N LEU A 246 -26.55 22.66 22.12
CA LEU A 246 -25.97 21.38 21.69
C LEU A 246 -24.46 21.45 21.57
N ARG A 247 -23.77 20.51 22.18
CA ARG A 247 -22.31 20.37 22.06
C ARG A 247 -21.97 19.37 20.95
N TYR A 248 -21.26 19.83 19.93
CA TYR A 248 -20.82 19.00 18.81
C TYR A 248 -19.34 18.65 18.92
N THR A 249 -19.02 17.37 18.88
CA THR A 249 -17.62 16.90 18.82
C THR A 249 -17.06 17.09 17.42
N GLN A 250 -15.71 17.18 17.30
CA GLN A 250 -15.06 17.23 15.99
C GLN A 250 -15.39 16.01 15.12
N ASP A 251 -15.57 14.84 15.73
CA ASP A 251 -15.94 13.62 15.01
C ASP A 251 -17.35 13.69 14.45
N TYR A 252 -18.29 14.33 15.18
CA TYR A 252 -19.63 14.61 14.66
C TYR A 252 -19.56 15.49 13.41
N GLN A 253 -18.83 16.59 13.45
CA GLN A 253 -18.73 17.51 12.33
C GLN A 253 -18.07 16.85 11.10
N LYS A 254 -17.00 16.10 11.31
CA LYS A 254 -16.36 15.28 10.26
C LYS A 254 -17.34 14.29 9.64
N ARG A 255 -18.10 13.56 10.46
CA ARG A 255 -19.08 12.59 9.95
C ARG A 255 -20.19 13.26 9.16
N LEU A 256 -20.71 14.38 9.64
CA LEU A 256 -21.74 15.17 8.94
C LEU A 256 -21.25 15.66 7.58
N SER A 257 -20.00 16.15 7.49
CA SER A 257 -19.42 16.59 6.22
C SER A 257 -19.30 15.43 5.23
N ILE A 258 -18.97 14.21 5.71
CA ILE A 258 -18.93 12.99 4.87
C ILE A 258 -20.34 12.65 4.36
N ILE A 259 -21.36 12.71 5.23
CA ILE A 259 -22.75 12.40 4.85
C ILE A 259 -23.27 13.38 3.76
N ARG A 260 -22.93 14.66 3.86
CA ARG A 260 -23.26 15.65 2.84
C ARG A 260 -22.57 15.33 1.49
N LYS A 261 -21.29 14.92 1.53
CA LYS A 261 -20.58 14.46 0.32
C LYS A 261 -21.22 13.21 -0.30
N VAL A 262 -21.59 12.23 0.54
CA VAL A 262 -22.30 11.02 0.08
C VAL A 262 -23.60 11.39 -0.61
N LEU A 263 -24.40 12.30 -0.05
CA LEU A 263 -25.65 12.74 -0.68
C LEU A 263 -25.41 13.36 -2.06
N VAL A 264 -24.43 14.26 -2.19
CA VAL A 264 -24.11 14.90 -3.48
C VAL A 264 -23.69 13.86 -4.51
N GLN A 265 -22.75 12.97 -4.15
CA GLN A 265 -22.25 11.92 -5.04
C GLN A 265 -23.36 10.95 -5.48
N GLU A 266 -24.24 10.54 -4.55
CA GLU A 266 -25.31 9.60 -4.85
C GLU A 266 -26.41 10.21 -5.71
N LYS A 267 -26.65 11.51 -5.60
CA LYS A 267 -27.53 12.26 -6.51
C LYS A 267 -26.95 12.32 -7.91
N GLU A 268 -25.70 12.75 -8.04
CA GLU A 268 -25.01 12.84 -9.33
C GLU A 268 -24.98 11.48 -10.04
N MET A 269 -24.66 10.41 -9.31
CA MET A 269 -24.69 9.05 -9.86
C MET A 269 -26.10 8.60 -10.24
N PHE A 270 -27.12 8.99 -9.48
CA PHE A 270 -28.51 8.64 -9.79
C PHE A 270 -29.01 9.36 -11.05
N GLU A 271 -28.50 10.55 -11.33
CA GLU A 271 -28.73 11.35 -12.54
C GLU A 271 -27.86 10.92 -13.74
N GLY A 272 -27.02 9.89 -13.57
CA GLY A 272 -26.19 9.34 -14.65
C GLY A 272 -24.81 9.99 -14.80
N ARG A 273 -24.42 10.91 -13.92
CA ARG A 273 -23.06 11.48 -13.93
C ARG A 273 -22.06 10.47 -13.40
N LYS A 274 -20.88 10.39 -14.02
CA LYS A 274 -19.78 9.54 -13.53
C LYS A 274 -19.03 10.25 -12.42
N VAL A 275 -19.06 9.69 -11.21
CA VAL A 275 -18.21 10.14 -10.09
C VAL A 275 -16.89 9.38 -10.14
N SER A 276 -15.77 10.09 -10.16
CA SER A 276 -14.48 9.65 -10.68
C SER A 276 -13.53 8.92 -9.73
N ASP A 277 -13.94 8.55 -8.52
CA ASP A 277 -13.02 7.94 -7.53
C ASP A 277 -12.89 6.41 -7.63
N ARG A 278 -13.33 5.81 -8.73
CA ARG A 278 -13.29 4.37 -8.97
C ARG A 278 -12.18 4.04 -9.97
N ILE A 279 -11.28 3.12 -9.60
CA ILE A 279 -10.34 2.52 -10.54
C ILE A 279 -11.08 1.41 -11.29
N VAL A 280 -11.52 1.71 -12.52
CA VAL A 280 -12.20 0.72 -13.37
C VAL A 280 -11.14 -0.08 -14.10
N ARG A 281 -11.14 -1.40 -13.92
CA ARG A 281 -10.33 -2.35 -14.70
C ARG A 281 -11.25 -3.26 -15.52
N GLY A 282 -10.93 -3.45 -16.78
CA GLY A 282 -11.64 -4.36 -17.69
C GLY A 282 -11.33 -5.85 -17.45
N LYS A 283 -11.26 -6.29 -16.18
CA LYS A 283 -11.04 -7.70 -15.84
C LYS A 283 -12.38 -8.42 -15.62
N GLU A 284 -12.48 -9.63 -16.09
CA GLU A 284 -13.70 -10.47 -16.01
C GLU A 284 -14.22 -10.68 -14.57
N THR A 285 -13.35 -10.75 -13.58
CA THR A 285 -13.71 -11.06 -12.20
C THR A 285 -14.01 -9.87 -11.30
N LYS A 286 -13.41 -8.68 -11.58
CA LYS A 286 -13.63 -7.45 -10.81
C LYS A 286 -13.57 -6.23 -11.71
N SER A 287 -14.71 -5.58 -11.91
CA SER A 287 -14.82 -4.36 -12.72
C SER A 287 -14.26 -3.10 -12.02
N VAL A 288 -14.12 -3.10 -10.70
CA VAL A 288 -13.71 -1.94 -9.90
C VAL A 288 -12.79 -2.39 -8.78
N GLU A 289 -11.66 -1.71 -8.63
CA GLU A 289 -10.71 -1.86 -7.52
C GLU A 289 -10.65 -0.55 -6.72
N PHE A 290 -10.56 -0.67 -5.39
CA PHE A 290 -10.39 0.46 -4.47
C PHE A 290 -9.03 0.36 -3.80
N GLY A 291 -8.18 1.35 -4.01
CA GLY A 291 -6.83 1.38 -3.47
C GLY A 291 -5.95 2.36 -4.21
N ALA A 292 -4.64 2.21 -4.05
CA ALA A 292 -3.67 3.00 -4.79
C ALA A 292 -3.35 2.35 -6.14
N LYS A 293 -3.55 3.10 -7.24
CA LYS A 293 -2.98 2.75 -8.53
C LYS A 293 -1.53 3.21 -8.55
N VAL A 294 -0.61 2.30 -8.81
CA VAL A 294 0.82 2.54 -8.79
C VAL A 294 1.39 2.20 -10.16
N ASN A 295 2.07 3.16 -10.76
CA ASN A 295 2.88 2.95 -11.95
C ASN A 295 4.31 2.65 -11.50
N ASN A 296 4.83 1.49 -11.87
CA ASN A 296 6.17 1.07 -11.50
C ASN A 296 7.09 1.07 -12.73
N ILE A 297 8.34 1.44 -12.50
CA ILE A 297 9.44 1.07 -13.39
C ILE A 297 10.17 -0.11 -12.78
N GLN A 298 10.71 -0.99 -13.63
CA GLN A 298 11.54 -2.10 -13.19
C GLN A 298 12.86 -2.10 -13.96
N ILE A 299 13.94 -2.20 -13.21
CA ILE A 299 15.31 -2.16 -13.72
C ILE A 299 15.99 -3.44 -13.24
N ASP A 300 16.34 -4.31 -14.17
CA ASP A 300 16.94 -5.61 -13.87
C ASP A 300 16.20 -6.40 -12.76
N GLY A 301 14.86 -6.40 -12.79
CA GLY A 301 14.00 -7.08 -11.81
C GLY A 301 13.68 -6.28 -10.54
N ILE A 302 14.33 -5.14 -10.30
CA ILE A 302 14.12 -4.27 -9.15
C ILE A 302 13.09 -3.18 -9.48
N SER A 303 12.00 -3.12 -8.73
CA SER A 303 10.85 -2.25 -8.97
C SER A 303 10.98 -0.93 -8.21
N PHE A 304 10.66 0.20 -8.86
CA PHE A 304 10.58 1.53 -8.25
C PHE A 304 9.23 2.16 -8.58
N ILE A 305 8.68 2.90 -7.63
CA ILE A 305 7.40 3.60 -7.75
C ILE A 305 7.61 4.88 -8.54
N GLU A 306 7.12 4.94 -9.79
CA GLU A 306 7.18 6.15 -10.60
C GLU A 306 6.03 7.10 -10.26
N HIS A 307 4.82 6.55 -10.09
CA HIS A 307 3.66 7.35 -9.73
C HIS A 307 2.68 6.57 -8.88
N LEU A 308 2.16 7.20 -7.83
CA LEU A 308 1.15 6.62 -6.96
C LEU A 308 -0.03 7.57 -6.83
N SER A 309 -1.24 7.08 -7.09
CA SER A 309 -2.46 7.86 -6.95
C SER A 309 -3.63 7.00 -6.46
N PHE A 310 -4.45 7.59 -5.58
CA PHE A 310 -5.73 7.00 -5.17
C PHE A 310 -6.88 7.35 -6.13
N LYS A 311 -6.57 8.11 -7.20
CA LYS A 311 -7.47 8.37 -8.32
C LYS A 311 -6.99 7.62 -9.55
N ALA A 312 -7.92 7.22 -10.40
CA ALA A 312 -7.57 6.64 -11.68
C ALA A 312 -6.79 7.64 -12.54
N PHE A 313 -5.68 7.18 -13.14
CA PHE A 313 -4.90 7.96 -14.10
C PHE A 313 -4.62 7.12 -15.34
N ASN A 314 -4.37 7.80 -16.45
CA ASN A 314 -3.95 7.14 -17.68
C ASN A 314 -2.43 6.87 -17.62
N GLU A 315 -2.05 5.60 -17.49
CA GLU A 315 -0.65 5.18 -17.45
C GLU A 315 0.09 5.44 -18.78
N GLY A 316 -0.62 5.38 -19.89
CA GLY A 316 -0.03 5.59 -21.21
C GLY A 316 0.64 6.96 -21.42
N ILE A 317 0.31 7.97 -20.61
CA ILE A 317 0.96 9.29 -20.69
C ILE A 317 2.24 9.36 -19.85
N ARG A 318 2.49 8.37 -18.97
CA ARG A 318 3.58 8.38 -17.99
C ARG A 318 4.95 7.89 -18.53
N LEU A 319 5.00 7.35 -19.77
CA LEU A 319 6.22 6.73 -20.32
C LEU A 319 7.45 7.64 -20.26
N LYS A 320 7.29 8.92 -20.56
CA LYS A 320 8.40 9.89 -20.53
C LYS A 320 8.95 10.07 -19.11
N ASP A 321 8.05 10.10 -18.14
CA ASP A 321 8.43 10.27 -16.73
C ASP A 321 9.08 8.99 -16.20
N CYS A 322 8.62 7.79 -16.62
CA CYS A 322 9.29 6.52 -16.33
C CYS A 322 10.75 6.52 -16.81
N ILE A 323 10.98 6.94 -18.05
CA ILE A 323 12.32 7.00 -18.64
C ILE A 323 13.19 8.02 -17.90
N ARG A 324 12.66 9.22 -17.62
CA ARG A 324 13.37 10.25 -16.88
C ARG A 324 13.76 9.79 -15.47
N MET A 325 12.81 9.17 -14.76
CA MET A 325 13.05 8.63 -13.43
C MET A 325 14.16 7.59 -13.44
N GLN A 326 14.12 6.61 -14.35
CA GLN A 326 15.19 5.61 -14.45
C GLN A 326 16.54 6.24 -14.74
N GLN A 327 16.60 7.19 -15.68
CA GLN A 327 17.84 7.89 -16.02
C GLN A 327 18.38 8.69 -14.83
N LYS A 328 17.50 9.30 -14.02
CA LYS A 328 17.87 9.97 -12.77
C LYS A 328 18.43 9.00 -11.74
N LEU A 329 17.71 7.90 -11.45
CA LEU A 329 18.10 6.92 -10.43
C LEU A 329 19.41 6.19 -10.80
N MET A 330 19.57 5.83 -12.07
CA MET A 330 20.70 5.01 -12.51
C MET A 330 21.84 5.80 -13.14
N ASN A 331 21.62 7.08 -13.45
CA ASN A 331 22.57 7.91 -14.20
C ASN A 331 23.08 7.19 -15.48
N VAL A 332 22.15 6.55 -16.21
CA VAL A 332 22.42 5.79 -17.45
C VAL A 332 21.30 6.08 -18.45
N ARG A 333 21.67 6.30 -19.71
CA ARG A 333 20.69 6.53 -20.78
C ARG A 333 19.88 5.26 -21.08
N VAL A 334 18.55 5.38 -21.06
CA VAL A 334 17.65 4.30 -21.46
C VAL A 334 17.75 4.08 -22.97
N ARG A 335 17.97 2.84 -23.40
CA ARG A 335 18.06 2.42 -24.81
C ARG A 335 16.88 1.55 -25.24
N CYS A 336 16.28 0.81 -24.32
CA CYS A 336 15.16 -0.08 -24.57
C CYS A 336 14.03 0.16 -23.58
N VAL A 337 12.79 0.04 -24.06
CA VAL A 337 11.57 0.14 -23.24
C VAL A 337 10.67 -1.06 -23.49
N ALA A 338 10.28 -1.74 -22.42
CA ALA A 338 9.24 -2.75 -22.43
C ALA A 338 8.00 -2.24 -21.67
N ALA A 339 6.90 -2.03 -22.38
CA ALA A 339 5.65 -1.53 -21.81
C ALA A 339 4.45 -2.14 -22.55
N ASP A 340 3.28 -2.09 -21.90
CA ASP A 340 2.03 -2.59 -22.49
C ASP A 340 1.55 -1.71 -23.66
N SER A 341 0.58 -2.25 -24.41
CA SER A 341 -0.03 -1.59 -25.59
C SER A 341 -0.64 -0.22 -25.27
N ILE A 342 -1.09 0.01 -24.04
CA ILE A 342 -1.64 1.31 -23.60
C ILE A 342 -0.61 2.45 -23.67
N TYR A 343 0.69 2.12 -23.54
CA TYR A 343 1.79 3.09 -23.67
C TYR A 343 2.15 3.35 -25.13
N ALA A 344 1.66 2.55 -26.09
CA ALA A 344 2.02 2.64 -27.50
C ALA A 344 1.26 3.74 -28.26
N ASN A 345 0.96 4.88 -27.60
CA ASN A 345 0.35 6.05 -28.24
C ASN A 345 1.32 6.80 -29.17
N ASN A 346 0.79 7.65 -30.06
CA ASN A 346 1.60 8.35 -31.06
C ASN A 346 2.65 9.29 -30.45
N ALA A 347 2.33 9.94 -29.31
CA ALA A 347 3.26 10.84 -28.63
C ALA A 347 4.48 10.08 -28.09
N ASN A 348 4.26 8.92 -27.46
CA ASN A 348 5.33 8.07 -26.95
C ASN A 348 6.17 7.45 -28.09
N ARG A 349 5.53 7.04 -29.18
CA ARG A 349 6.25 6.54 -30.39
C ARG A 349 7.16 7.60 -30.97
N LYS A 350 6.65 8.82 -31.20
CA LYS A 350 7.47 9.95 -31.68
C LYS A 350 8.64 10.25 -30.73
N PHE A 351 8.39 10.22 -29.42
CA PHE A 351 9.43 10.43 -28.41
C PHE A 351 10.51 9.34 -28.48
N CYS A 352 10.15 8.06 -28.47
CA CYS A 352 11.12 6.97 -28.54
C CYS A 352 11.92 7.00 -29.83
N THR A 353 11.28 7.27 -30.98
CA THR A 353 11.98 7.44 -32.30
C THR A 353 12.96 8.60 -32.26
N LYS A 354 12.55 9.76 -31.73
CA LYS A 354 13.42 10.95 -31.63
C LYS A 354 14.69 10.68 -30.84
N TYR A 355 14.59 9.88 -29.77
CA TYR A 355 15.72 9.59 -28.87
C TYR A 355 16.41 8.25 -29.16
N GLY A 356 16.06 7.55 -30.23
CA GLY A 356 16.66 6.27 -30.63
C GLY A 356 16.38 5.14 -29.62
N ILE A 357 15.24 5.16 -28.95
CA ILE A 357 14.85 4.17 -27.94
C ILE A 357 14.07 3.05 -28.63
N SER A 358 14.56 1.83 -28.53
CA SER A 358 13.87 0.62 -28.98
C SER A 358 12.71 0.27 -28.05
N THR A 359 11.59 -0.22 -28.61
CA THR A 359 10.39 -0.46 -27.81
C THR A 359 9.77 -1.81 -28.11
N SER A 360 9.01 -2.36 -27.11
CA SER A 360 8.13 -3.51 -27.30
C SER A 360 6.89 -3.22 -28.17
N PHE A 361 6.71 -1.99 -28.67
CA PHE A 361 5.51 -1.58 -29.39
C PHE A 361 5.44 -2.17 -30.80
N VAL A 362 4.28 -2.70 -31.16
CA VAL A 362 4.01 -3.15 -32.52
C VAL A 362 4.06 -1.94 -33.46
N ARG A 363 4.80 -2.04 -34.56
CA ARG A 363 4.91 -0.98 -35.55
C ARG A 363 3.57 -0.68 -36.21
N LYS A 364 3.32 0.58 -36.52
CA LYS A 364 2.21 1.01 -37.38
C LYS A 364 2.71 1.24 -38.79
N GLY A 365 2.01 0.73 -39.80
CA GLY A 365 2.34 0.90 -41.22
C GLY A 365 3.22 -0.21 -41.81
N ARG A 366 3.77 0.03 -42.98
CA ARG A 366 4.53 -0.95 -43.80
C ARG A 366 5.78 -1.45 -43.05
N ALA A 367 6.08 -2.73 -43.18
CA ALA A 367 7.28 -3.35 -42.63
C ALA A 367 8.56 -2.70 -43.15
N ALA A 368 9.54 -2.49 -42.26
CA ALA A 368 10.86 -2.01 -42.66
C ALA A 368 11.81 -3.18 -42.94
N LYS A 369 12.95 -2.93 -43.56
CA LYS A 369 13.97 -3.96 -43.87
C LYS A 369 14.46 -4.71 -42.61
N ASP A 370 14.46 -4.04 -41.45
CA ASP A 370 14.90 -4.57 -40.15
C ASP A 370 13.76 -5.18 -39.29
N GLU A 371 12.58 -5.42 -39.87
CA GLU A 371 11.40 -5.85 -39.12
C GLU A 371 11.58 -7.22 -38.45
N SER A 372 12.36 -8.14 -39.06
CA SER A 372 12.67 -9.45 -38.44
C SER A 372 13.43 -9.31 -37.13
N LEU A 373 14.49 -8.48 -37.10
CA LEU A 373 15.28 -8.21 -35.88
C LEU A 373 14.43 -7.49 -34.84
N ARG A 374 13.61 -6.53 -35.23
CA ARG A 374 12.70 -5.82 -34.35
C ARG A 374 11.63 -6.75 -33.76
N LYS A 375 11.16 -7.74 -34.51
CA LYS A 375 10.20 -8.74 -34.01
C LYS A 375 10.81 -9.59 -32.91
N VAL A 376 12.06 -10.02 -33.06
CA VAL A 376 12.79 -10.77 -32.04
C VAL A 376 12.94 -9.91 -30.78
N LEU A 377 13.46 -8.69 -30.89
CA LEU A 377 13.61 -7.78 -29.75
C LEU A 377 12.28 -7.50 -29.03
N ARG A 378 11.19 -7.27 -29.78
CA ARG A 378 9.85 -7.07 -29.21
C ARG A 378 9.39 -8.30 -28.42
N SER A 379 9.61 -9.50 -28.97
CA SER A 379 9.26 -10.76 -28.32
C SER A 379 9.99 -10.90 -26.98
N GLU A 380 11.30 -10.67 -26.97
CA GLU A 380 12.12 -10.75 -25.76
C GLU A 380 11.71 -9.69 -24.73
N LEU A 381 11.56 -8.43 -25.13
CA LEU A 381 11.11 -7.36 -24.22
C LEU A 381 9.72 -7.63 -23.65
N SER A 382 8.79 -8.18 -24.44
CA SER A 382 7.44 -8.50 -23.98
C SER A 382 7.45 -9.69 -23.01
N LYS A 383 8.26 -10.72 -23.30
CA LYS A 383 8.45 -11.90 -22.44
C LYS A 383 9.05 -11.52 -21.09
N GLU A 384 10.14 -10.73 -21.11
CA GLU A 384 10.78 -10.22 -19.90
C GLU A 384 9.81 -9.39 -19.03
N ARG A 385 9.03 -8.50 -19.66
CA ARG A 385 8.00 -7.72 -18.94
C ARG A 385 6.96 -8.63 -18.28
N ALA A 386 6.40 -9.57 -19.00
CA ALA A 386 5.39 -10.48 -18.49
C ALA A 386 5.93 -11.36 -17.36
N THR A 387 7.15 -11.87 -17.50
CA THR A 387 7.75 -12.76 -16.50
C THR A 387 8.22 -12.01 -15.26
N ARG A 388 8.99 -10.94 -15.44
CA ARG A 388 9.64 -10.24 -14.30
C ARG A 388 8.74 -9.20 -13.68
N LEU A 389 8.13 -8.30 -14.47
CA LEU A 389 7.37 -7.18 -13.90
C LEU A 389 5.98 -7.63 -13.42
N GLU A 390 5.22 -8.36 -14.22
CA GLU A 390 3.91 -8.89 -13.80
C GLU A 390 4.07 -9.94 -12.70
N GLY A 391 5.10 -10.80 -12.79
CA GLY A 391 5.46 -11.74 -11.74
C GLY A 391 5.76 -11.06 -10.41
N SER A 392 6.49 -9.91 -10.45
CA SER A 392 6.80 -9.13 -9.25
C SER A 392 5.53 -8.58 -8.58
N PHE A 393 4.51 -8.16 -9.34
CA PHE A 393 3.24 -7.72 -8.78
C PHE A 393 2.51 -8.85 -8.05
N GLY A 394 2.55 -10.07 -8.61
CA GLY A 394 2.01 -11.27 -7.95
C GLY A 394 2.72 -11.54 -6.63
N THR A 395 4.04 -11.59 -6.63
CA THR A 395 4.88 -11.81 -5.44
C THR A 395 4.63 -10.75 -4.38
N GLN A 396 4.62 -9.46 -4.74
CA GLN A 396 4.36 -8.35 -3.82
C GLN A 396 2.97 -8.45 -3.17
N LYS A 397 1.96 -8.85 -3.93
CA LYS A 397 0.60 -9.04 -3.42
C LYS A 397 0.47 -10.25 -2.50
N GLN A 398 1.07 -11.38 -2.86
CA GLN A 398 0.92 -12.64 -2.13
C GLN A 398 1.79 -12.69 -0.88
N HIS A 399 3.04 -12.24 -0.96
CA HIS A 399 4.04 -12.46 0.08
C HIS A 399 4.38 -11.22 0.91
N TYR A 400 4.14 -10.00 0.36
CA TYR A 400 4.53 -8.74 1.04
C TYR A 400 3.35 -7.88 1.46
N SER A 401 2.20 -8.52 1.74
CA SER A 401 0.99 -7.89 2.31
C SER A 401 0.35 -6.79 1.43
N LEU A 402 0.62 -6.77 0.11
CA LEU A 402 0.09 -5.77 -0.81
C LEU A 402 -1.21 -6.20 -1.52
N ALA A 403 -1.73 -7.42 -1.28
CA ALA A 403 -3.01 -7.84 -1.83
C ALA A 403 -4.19 -7.05 -1.24
N ARG A 404 -4.15 -6.81 0.08
CA ARG A 404 -5.15 -6.02 0.82
C ARG A 404 -4.49 -5.27 1.97
N ILE A 405 -4.26 -3.98 1.78
CA ILE A 405 -3.52 -3.13 2.71
C ILE A 405 -4.42 -2.71 3.87
N LYS A 406 -4.10 -3.15 5.09
CA LYS A 406 -4.84 -2.84 6.32
C LYS A 406 -4.41 -1.50 6.94
N ALA A 407 -4.29 -0.45 6.14
CA ALA A 407 -3.97 0.89 6.61
C ALA A 407 -5.24 1.66 7.01
N ARG A 408 -5.12 2.59 7.96
CA ARG A 408 -6.23 3.44 8.41
C ARG A 408 -6.31 4.78 7.70
N ASN A 409 -5.22 5.22 7.09
CA ASN A 409 -5.13 6.49 6.35
C ASN A 409 -4.19 6.36 5.16
N ARG A 410 -4.28 7.33 4.23
CA ARG A 410 -3.51 7.31 2.97
C ARG A 410 -1.99 7.35 3.20
N LYS A 411 -1.49 8.10 4.19
CA LYS A 411 -0.05 8.18 4.46
C LYS A 411 0.52 6.83 4.89
N THR A 412 -0.18 6.13 5.80
CA THR A 412 0.23 4.79 6.22
C THR A 412 0.05 3.75 5.12
N GLU A 413 -0.92 3.93 4.21
CA GLU A 413 -1.10 3.05 3.04
C GLU A 413 0.06 3.20 2.04
N ILE A 414 0.49 4.43 1.76
CA ILE A 414 1.67 4.71 0.94
C ILE A 414 2.92 4.06 1.54
N LEU A 415 3.10 4.17 2.86
CA LEU A 415 4.21 3.54 3.57
C LEU A 415 4.18 2.00 3.44
N TRP A 416 3.02 1.37 3.53
CA TRP A 416 2.88 -0.07 3.32
C TRP A 416 3.30 -0.48 1.91
N ILE A 417 2.88 0.28 0.91
CA ILE A 417 3.25 0.04 -0.50
C ILE A 417 4.76 0.17 -0.66
N PHE A 418 5.35 1.23 -0.13
CA PHE A 418 6.79 1.46 -0.18
C PHE A 418 7.58 0.29 0.42
N PHE A 419 7.32 -0.05 1.69
CA PHE A 419 8.06 -1.14 2.33
C PHE A 419 7.74 -2.51 1.73
N GLY A 420 6.51 -2.77 1.27
CA GLY A 420 6.17 -4.02 0.60
C GLY A 420 6.95 -4.23 -0.70
N ILE A 421 7.03 -3.21 -1.56
CA ILE A 421 7.79 -3.27 -2.81
C ILE A 421 9.29 -3.40 -2.53
N HIS A 422 9.84 -2.55 -1.64
CA HIS A 422 11.29 -2.51 -1.42
C HIS A 422 11.82 -3.66 -0.55
N THR A 423 10.99 -4.28 0.28
CA THR A 423 11.34 -5.55 0.94
C THR A 423 11.40 -6.68 -0.08
N ALA A 424 10.44 -6.76 -1.02
CA ALA A 424 10.51 -7.72 -2.12
C ALA A 424 11.76 -7.53 -2.98
N ASN A 425 12.10 -6.27 -3.30
CA ASN A 425 13.33 -5.93 -4.00
C ASN A 425 14.58 -6.40 -3.24
N ALA A 426 14.63 -6.16 -1.92
CA ALA A 426 15.79 -6.52 -1.10
C ALA A 426 16.03 -8.05 -1.06
N ILE A 427 14.97 -8.85 -1.08
CA ILE A 427 15.10 -10.32 -1.23
C ILE A 427 15.75 -10.68 -2.57
N LEU A 428 15.32 -10.04 -3.67
CA LEU A 428 15.97 -10.24 -4.98
C LEU A 428 17.43 -9.77 -5.00
N MET A 429 17.74 -8.73 -4.23
CA MET A 429 19.11 -8.23 -4.11
C MET A 429 20.05 -9.20 -3.40
N ILE A 430 19.57 -10.05 -2.50
CA ILE A 430 20.39 -11.09 -1.86
C ILE A 430 21.08 -11.96 -2.91
N ASP A 431 20.31 -12.44 -3.89
CA ASP A 431 20.85 -13.28 -4.95
C ASP A 431 21.79 -12.53 -5.90
N LYS A 432 21.46 -11.26 -6.20
CA LYS A 432 22.32 -10.42 -7.05
C LYS A 432 23.67 -10.13 -6.41
N VAL A 433 23.69 -9.79 -5.12
CA VAL A 433 24.92 -9.56 -4.36
C VAL A 433 25.75 -10.84 -4.30
N ARG A 434 25.14 -12.00 -3.99
CA ARG A 434 25.80 -13.31 -3.96
C ARG A 434 26.39 -13.67 -5.33
N ASN A 435 25.62 -13.53 -6.40
CA ASN A 435 26.08 -13.86 -7.75
C ASN A 435 27.21 -12.93 -8.21
N ARG A 436 27.22 -11.66 -7.78
CA ARG A 436 28.31 -10.73 -8.07
C ARG A 436 29.59 -11.12 -7.34
N ALA A 437 29.47 -11.53 -6.07
CA ALA A 437 30.63 -12.03 -5.30
C ALA A 437 31.22 -13.29 -5.92
N LEU A 438 30.37 -14.24 -6.36
CA LEU A 438 30.84 -15.48 -7.05
C LEU A 438 31.50 -15.22 -8.41
N LYS A 439 31.14 -14.15 -9.11
CA LYS A 439 31.79 -13.77 -10.38
C LYS A 439 33.11 -13.02 -10.16
N ALA A 440 33.34 -12.49 -8.98
CA ALA A 440 34.55 -11.75 -8.62
C ALA A 440 35.61 -12.62 -7.94
N ALA A 441 35.21 -13.79 -7.40
CA ALA A 441 36.09 -14.83 -6.86
C ALA A 441 36.55 -15.80 -7.97
#